data_c992e62b43b8fd65964f4b5677e84654
#
_entry.id   c992e62b43b8fd65964f4b5677e84654
#
_cell.length_a   1.000
_cell.length_b   1.000
_cell.length_c   1.000
_cell.angle_alpha   90.00
_cell.angle_beta   90.00
_cell.angle_gamma   90.00
#
_symmetry.space_group_name_H-M   'P 1'
#
loop_
_entity.id
_entity.type
_entity.pdbx_description
1 polymer ?
#
loop_
_entity_poly.entity_id
_entity_poly.type
_entity_poly.pdbx_seq_one_letter_code
_entity_poly.pdbx_strand_id
1 'polypeptide(L)'
;MRRDIVAIAGVELELFEAGNGPPILFLHGAGGFVPEHPYVAPLSARHRLIAPSHPGFGKSSLPEWIDAIDDIAYIHLELLERVGLDQVDVIGCSIGGWVATELATKAPKSVRRLVLVGPVGVKTGPVDRLDVPDIFALPQSALEKLLFHDPERMTLDPTRLTDEQLAIMVRNRETLALLAWEPYMHNPKLPHRLHRVTAPTLFLRGESDGLVSAQYLAAYARLLPNARTETIAAAGHAPHIEQPDAFARTVLKFLDAGAV
;
A
#
# COMPACT_ATOMS: atom_id res chain seq x y z
N MET A 1 -15.24 11.93 6.26
CA MET A 1 -13.87 11.56 6.68
C MET A 1 -13.21 12.78 7.30
N ARG A 2 -12.56 12.65 8.46
CA ARG A 2 -11.75 13.70 9.10
C ARG A 2 -10.36 13.69 8.45
N ARG A 3 -9.76 14.86 8.30
CA ARG A 3 -8.39 15.05 7.81
C ARG A 3 -7.66 15.98 8.77
N ASP A 4 -6.50 15.54 9.25
CA ASP A 4 -5.65 16.31 10.18
C ASP A 4 -4.18 16.25 9.72
N ILE A 5 -3.35 17.16 10.24
CA ILE A 5 -1.90 17.05 10.20
C ILE A 5 -1.43 16.76 11.63
N VAL A 6 -0.73 15.65 11.80
CA VAL A 6 -0.22 15.23 13.12
C VAL A 6 1.31 15.17 13.11
N ALA A 7 1.95 15.64 14.18
CA ALA A 7 3.40 15.55 14.32
C ALA A 7 3.77 14.16 14.89
N ILE A 8 4.53 13.39 14.14
CA ILE A 8 5.01 12.05 14.50
C ILE A 8 6.52 11.99 14.25
N ALA A 9 7.32 11.82 15.28
CA ALA A 9 8.79 11.67 15.19
C ALA A 9 9.49 12.72 14.29
N GLY A 10 9.02 13.98 14.33
CA GLY A 10 9.56 15.06 13.50
C GLY A 10 8.99 15.15 12.07
N VAL A 11 8.03 14.30 11.74
CA VAL A 11 7.27 14.34 10.47
C VAL A 11 5.92 14.99 10.71
N GLU A 12 5.54 15.98 9.90
CA GLU A 12 4.15 16.43 9.76
C GLU A 12 3.41 15.43 8.87
N LEU A 13 2.61 14.56 9.48
CA LEU A 13 1.93 13.48 8.79
C LEU A 13 0.48 13.84 8.53
N GLU A 14 0.08 13.86 7.26
CA GLU A 14 -1.32 13.96 6.87
C GLU A 14 -2.06 12.67 7.20
N LEU A 15 -3.15 12.79 7.93
CA LEU A 15 -3.92 11.66 8.45
C LEU A 15 -5.40 11.79 8.10
N PHE A 16 -5.96 10.76 7.51
CA PHE A 16 -7.38 10.62 7.24
C PHE A 16 -7.98 9.57 8.17
N GLU A 17 -9.13 9.89 8.76
CA GLU A 17 -9.86 8.95 9.61
C GLU A 17 -11.36 8.94 9.28
N ALA A 18 -11.95 7.75 9.27
CA ALA A 18 -13.40 7.57 9.13
C ALA A 18 -13.87 6.30 9.82
N GLY A 19 -15.16 6.31 10.22
CA GLY A 19 -15.81 5.15 10.83
C GLY A 19 -15.44 4.90 12.28
N ASN A 20 -16.02 3.84 12.83
CA ASN A 20 -15.83 3.35 14.19
C ASN A 20 -15.74 1.82 14.14
N GLY A 21 -15.19 1.20 15.19
CA GLY A 21 -15.04 -0.26 15.27
C GLY A 21 -13.58 -0.70 15.25
N PRO A 22 -13.30 -1.97 14.89
CA PRO A 22 -11.93 -2.48 14.85
C PRO A 22 -11.05 -1.63 13.92
N PRO A 23 -9.83 -1.26 14.34
CA PRO A 23 -8.99 -0.36 13.57
C PRO A 23 -8.37 -1.03 12.35
N ILE A 24 -8.36 -0.33 11.22
CA ILE A 24 -7.63 -0.65 10.00
C ILE A 24 -6.63 0.46 9.75
N LEU A 25 -5.35 0.12 9.65
CA LEU A 25 -4.31 0.98 9.08
C LEU A 25 -4.25 0.73 7.58
N PHE A 26 -4.61 1.74 6.78
CA PHE A 26 -4.57 1.66 5.32
C PHE A 26 -3.34 2.40 4.79
N LEU A 27 -2.43 1.67 4.17
CA LEU A 27 -1.16 2.14 3.62
C LEU A 27 -1.26 2.18 2.10
N HIS A 28 -1.31 3.39 1.55
CA HIS A 28 -1.57 3.65 0.14
C HIS A 28 -0.40 3.28 -0.78
N GLY A 29 -0.67 3.10 -2.07
CA GLY A 29 0.34 2.98 -3.13
C GLY A 29 0.93 4.33 -3.57
N ALA A 30 1.70 4.32 -4.64
CA ALA A 30 2.40 5.49 -5.16
C ALA A 30 1.49 6.68 -5.53
N GLY A 31 0.21 6.43 -5.82
CA GLY A 31 -0.77 7.48 -6.13
C GLY A 31 -1.23 8.33 -4.94
N GLY A 32 -0.92 7.89 -3.71
CA GLY A 32 -1.46 8.53 -2.51
C GLY A 32 -2.80 7.94 -2.08
N PHE A 33 -3.36 8.49 -0.99
CA PHE A 33 -4.70 8.14 -0.51
C PHE A 33 -5.71 9.18 -0.98
N VAL A 34 -6.82 8.71 -1.57
CA VAL A 34 -7.92 9.56 -2.02
C VAL A 34 -9.19 9.17 -1.26
N PRO A 35 -9.69 10.03 -0.36
CA PRO A 35 -10.81 9.71 0.54
C PRO A 35 -12.15 9.49 -0.18
N GLU A 36 -12.29 9.99 -1.40
CA GLU A 36 -13.50 9.87 -2.23
C GLU A 36 -13.59 8.53 -2.98
N HIS A 37 -12.56 7.70 -2.93
CA HIS A 37 -12.61 6.40 -3.61
C HIS A 37 -13.71 5.49 -3.05
N PRO A 38 -14.46 4.80 -3.92
CA PRO A 38 -15.66 4.03 -3.53
C PRO A 38 -15.42 2.93 -2.50
N TYR A 39 -14.18 2.39 -2.40
CA TYR A 39 -13.86 1.36 -1.40
C TYR A 39 -13.81 1.89 0.04
N VAL A 40 -13.66 3.20 0.22
CA VAL A 40 -13.52 3.83 1.55
C VAL A 40 -14.79 3.70 2.38
N ALA A 41 -15.94 3.96 1.78
CA ALA A 41 -17.23 3.93 2.47
C ALA A 41 -17.57 2.53 3.05
N PRO A 42 -17.51 1.42 2.29
CA PRO A 42 -17.77 0.10 2.85
C PRO A 42 -16.77 -0.34 3.93
N LEU A 43 -15.48 0.05 3.84
CA LEU A 43 -14.52 -0.24 4.89
C LEU A 43 -14.82 0.55 6.17
N SER A 44 -15.07 1.86 6.05
CA SER A 44 -15.34 2.74 7.19
C SER A 44 -16.73 2.56 7.81
N ALA A 45 -17.65 1.90 7.13
CA ALA A 45 -18.96 1.56 7.68
C ALA A 45 -18.89 0.58 8.87
N ARG A 46 -17.84 -0.25 8.93
CA ARG A 46 -17.70 -1.33 9.92
C ARG A 46 -16.40 -1.24 10.75
N HIS A 47 -15.44 -0.44 10.31
CA HIS A 47 -14.10 -0.32 10.89
C HIS A 47 -13.73 1.15 11.08
N ARG A 48 -12.84 1.41 12.03
CA ARG A 48 -12.13 2.69 12.12
C ARG A 48 -10.98 2.65 11.11
N LEU A 49 -11.19 3.29 9.96
CA LEU A 49 -10.17 3.41 8.91
C LEU A 49 -9.22 4.56 9.26
N ILE A 50 -7.94 4.27 9.34
CA ILE A 50 -6.84 5.18 9.61
C ILE A 50 -5.91 5.12 8.39
N ALA A 51 -5.85 6.19 7.61
CA ALA A 51 -5.11 6.24 6.38
C ALA A 51 -4.15 7.44 6.38
N PRO A 52 -2.90 7.25 6.83
CA PRO A 52 -1.88 8.28 6.73
C PRO A 52 -1.39 8.41 5.29
N SER A 53 -1.12 9.64 4.82
CA SER A 53 -0.23 9.84 3.68
C SER A 53 1.19 9.54 4.12
N HIS A 54 1.90 8.66 3.42
CA HIS A 54 3.29 8.35 3.76
C HIS A 54 4.16 9.60 3.79
N PRO A 55 5.24 9.65 4.59
CA PRO A 55 6.23 10.73 4.50
C PRO A 55 6.61 11.04 3.06
N GLY A 56 6.55 12.31 2.67
CA GLY A 56 6.79 12.77 1.30
C GLY A 56 5.62 12.65 0.34
N PHE A 57 4.55 11.93 0.69
CA PHE A 57 3.34 11.82 -0.11
C PHE A 57 2.23 12.76 0.38
N GLY A 58 1.32 13.13 -0.51
CA GLY A 58 0.23 14.02 -0.17
C GLY A 58 0.73 15.35 0.42
N LYS A 59 0.27 15.67 1.63
CA LYS A 59 0.73 16.84 2.39
C LYS A 59 1.70 16.50 3.53
N SER A 60 2.12 15.24 3.64
CA SER A 60 3.11 14.85 4.66
C SER A 60 4.49 15.41 4.34
N SER A 61 5.23 15.85 5.36
CA SER A 61 6.61 16.30 5.18
C SER A 61 7.57 15.12 4.91
N LEU A 62 8.73 15.41 4.32
CA LEU A 62 9.80 14.44 4.10
C LEU A 62 11.11 15.00 4.66
N PRO A 63 11.46 14.71 5.91
CA PRO A 63 12.77 15.05 6.46
C PRO A 63 13.90 14.28 5.74
N GLU A 64 15.08 14.90 5.66
CA GLU A 64 16.26 14.34 4.94
C GLU A 64 16.73 12.98 5.47
N TRP A 65 16.44 12.65 6.74
CA TRP A 65 16.83 11.38 7.34
C TRP A 65 15.92 10.19 6.94
N ILE A 66 14.77 10.47 6.29
CA ILE A 66 13.92 9.42 5.69
C ILE A 66 14.42 9.20 4.28
N ASP A 67 15.23 8.16 4.09
CA ASP A 67 15.86 7.83 2.81
C ASP A 67 15.51 6.43 2.29
N ALA A 68 14.67 5.69 3.03
CA ALA A 68 14.24 4.34 2.66
C ALA A 68 12.77 4.07 3.02
N ILE A 69 12.16 3.12 2.31
CA ILE A 69 10.81 2.62 2.64
C ILE A 69 10.76 2.01 4.05
N ASP A 70 11.87 1.50 4.52
CA ASP A 70 12.03 0.93 5.86
C ASP A 70 11.77 1.98 6.98
N ASP A 71 12.17 3.23 6.77
CA ASP A 71 11.97 4.33 7.72
C ASP A 71 10.49 4.71 7.83
N ILE A 72 9.75 4.67 6.72
CA ILE A 72 8.30 4.92 6.71
C ILE A 72 7.57 3.95 7.64
N ALA A 73 8.00 2.69 7.71
CA ALA A 73 7.38 1.71 8.60
C ALA A 73 7.53 2.11 10.08
N TYR A 74 8.66 2.70 10.48
CA TYR A 74 8.84 3.23 11.85
C TYR A 74 7.90 4.41 12.13
N ILE A 75 7.74 5.34 11.19
CA ILE A 75 6.78 6.46 11.35
C ILE A 75 5.36 5.95 11.58
N HIS A 76 4.96 4.88 10.89
CA HIS A 76 3.63 4.31 11.11
C HIS A 76 3.50 3.51 12.40
N LEU A 77 4.57 2.92 12.92
CA LEU A 77 4.59 2.34 14.26
C LEU A 77 4.41 3.42 15.34
N GLU A 78 5.17 4.52 15.26
CA GLU A 78 5.02 5.68 16.13
C GLU A 78 3.60 6.29 16.05
N LEU A 79 2.99 6.33 14.84
CA LEU A 79 1.60 6.74 14.69
C LEU A 79 0.66 5.83 15.49
N LEU A 80 0.82 4.49 15.41
CA LEU A 80 -0.02 3.56 16.17
C LEU A 80 0.10 3.78 17.67
N GLU A 81 1.31 3.96 18.18
CA GLU A 81 1.56 4.29 19.58
C GLU A 81 0.89 5.62 19.97
N ARG A 82 1.04 6.65 19.14
CA ARG A 82 0.47 7.98 19.36
C ARG A 82 -1.05 7.97 19.43
N VAL A 83 -1.72 7.12 18.63
CA VAL A 83 -3.19 6.99 18.65
C VAL A 83 -3.70 5.89 19.60
N GLY A 84 -2.80 5.30 20.40
CA GLY A 84 -3.13 4.32 21.44
C GLY A 84 -3.62 2.97 20.92
N LEU A 85 -3.04 2.48 19.82
CA LEU A 85 -3.43 1.23 19.16
C LEU A 85 -2.30 0.18 19.26
N ASP A 86 -2.48 -0.80 20.14
CA ASP A 86 -1.54 -1.91 20.31
C ASP A 86 -1.63 -2.92 19.17
N GLN A 87 -2.82 -3.07 18.57
CA GLN A 87 -3.07 -4.04 17.52
C GLN A 87 -4.08 -3.54 16.48
N VAL A 88 -3.74 -3.68 15.20
CA VAL A 88 -4.57 -3.23 14.06
C VAL A 88 -4.62 -4.28 12.96
N ASP A 89 -5.64 -4.22 12.11
CA ASP A 89 -5.57 -4.81 10.78
C ASP A 89 -4.81 -3.85 9.86
N VAL A 90 -3.99 -4.40 8.97
CA VAL A 90 -3.22 -3.58 8.03
C VAL A 90 -3.60 -3.94 6.60
N ILE A 91 -3.90 -2.92 5.80
CA ILE A 91 -4.09 -3.04 4.35
C ILE A 91 -3.00 -2.22 3.68
N GLY A 92 -2.14 -2.84 2.86
CA GLY A 92 -1.10 -2.15 2.13
C GLY A 92 -1.19 -2.38 0.63
N CYS A 93 -1.20 -1.30 -0.16
CA CYS A 93 -1.29 -1.34 -1.61
C CYS A 93 0.05 -1.01 -2.26
N SER A 94 0.56 -1.86 -3.17
CA SER A 94 1.81 -1.61 -3.91
C SER A 94 3.00 -1.32 -2.96
N ILE A 95 3.60 -0.12 -3.01
CA ILE A 95 4.63 0.32 -2.05
C ILE A 95 4.10 0.34 -0.61
N GLY A 96 2.82 0.66 -0.39
CA GLY A 96 2.19 0.54 0.92
C GLY A 96 2.13 -0.91 1.42
N GLY A 97 2.10 -1.88 0.51
CA GLY A 97 2.27 -3.29 0.82
C GLY A 97 3.69 -3.62 1.29
N TRP A 98 4.71 -2.98 0.70
CA TRP A 98 6.09 -3.07 1.18
C TRP A 98 6.22 -2.46 2.59
N VAL A 99 5.73 -1.23 2.78
CA VAL A 99 5.69 -0.58 4.11
C VAL A 99 4.97 -1.47 5.14
N ALA A 100 3.80 -2.03 4.79
CA ALA A 100 3.03 -2.92 5.67
C ALA A 100 3.82 -4.16 6.07
N THR A 101 4.58 -4.72 5.14
CA THR A 101 5.40 -5.91 5.41
C THR A 101 6.61 -5.57 6.28
N GLU A 102 7.29 -4.44 6.05
CA GLU A 102 8.34 -3.94 6.94
C GLU A 102 7.82 -3.71 8.36
N LEU A 103 6.66 -3.04 8.49
CA LEU A 103 5.99 -2.83 9.77
C LEU A 103 5.71 -4.17 10.47
N ALA A 104 5.14 -5.14 9.76
CA ALA A 104 4.80 -6.44 10.32
C ALA A 104 6.04 -7.26 10.75
N THR A 105 7.20 -7.08 10.10
CA THR A 105 8.45 -7.71 10.56
C THR A 105 9.01 -7.06 11.81
N LYS A 106 8.84 -5.74 11.98
CA LYS A 106 9.34 -4.97 13.13
C LYS A 106 8.47 -5.19 14.37
N ALA A 107 7.15 -5.13 14.20
CA ALA A 107 6.17 -5.26 15.27
C ALA A 107 5.10 -6.33 14.95
N PRO A 108 5.48 -7.63 14.93
CA PRO A 108 4.56 -8.70 14.50
C PRO A 108 3.31 -8.84 15.39
N LYS A 109 3.38 -8.41 16.64
CA LYS A 109 2.24 -8.45 17.58
C LYS A 109 1.25 -7.31 17.34
N SER A 110 1.67 -6.23 16.72
CA SER A 110 0.80 -5.08 16.42
C SER A 110 -0.07 -5.28 15.17
N VAL A 111 0.20 -6.33 14.39
CA VAL A 111 -0.60 -6.68 13.20
C VAL A 111 -1.50 -7.87 13.51
N ARG A 112 -2.81 -7.65 13.53
CA ARG A 112 -3.82 -8.71 13.74
C ARG A 112 -4.03 -9.52 12.46
N ARG A 113 -4.21 -8.86 11.34
CA ARG A 113 -4.31 -9.41 9.99
C ARG A 113 -3.66 -8.48 9.00
N LEU A 114 -3.12 -9.05 7.93
CA LEU A 114 -2.41 -8.31 6.89
C LEU A 114 -3.03 -8.57 5.52
N VAL A 115 -3.41 -7.51 4.81
CA VAL A 115 -3.87 -7.57 3.42
C VAL A 115 -2.85 -6.83 2.55
N LEU A 116 -2.30 -7.51 1.58
CA LEU A 116 -1.28 -7.00 0.67
C LEU A 116 -1.83 -7.00 -0.76
N VAL A 117 -2.03 -5.81 -1.32
CA VAL A 117 -2.67 -5.60 -2.63
C VAL A 117 -1.59 -5.25 -3.66
N GLY A 118 -1.26 -6.16 -4.55
CA GLY A 118 -0.19 -5.97 -5.53
C GLY A 118 1.12 -5.49 -4.89
N PRO A 119 1.61 -6.10 -3.77
CA PRO A 119 2.75 -5.56 -3.04
C PRO A 119 4.04 -5.69 -3.84
N VAL A 120 4.93 -4.71 -3.70
CA VAL A 120 6.35 -4.79 -4.06
C VAL A 120 7.19 -4.96 -2.79
N GLY A 121 8.51 -4.90 -2.85
CA GLY A 121 9.37 -4.85 -1.67
C GLY A 121 10.30 -6.04 -1.48
N VAL A 122 10.15 -7.12 -2.24
CA VAL A 122 11.04 -8.29 -2.20
C VAL A 122 11.65 -8.58 -3.57
N LYS A 123 12.82 -9.17 -3.56
CA LYS A 123 13.46 -9.72 -4.75
C LYS A 123 13.21 -11.23 -4.77
N THR A 124 12.56 -11.74 -5.82
CA THR A 124 12.19 -13.16 -5.96
C THR A 124 12.89 -13.84 -7.14
N GLY A 125 13.24 -13.07 -8.15
CA GLY A 125 13.91 -13.53 -9.37
C GLY A 125 15.43 -13.37 -9.32
N PRO A 126 16.11 -13.67 -10.44
CA PRO A 126 17.56 -13.48 -10.59
C PRO A 126 17.99 -12.04 -10.36
N VAL A 127 19.22 -11.84 -9.85
CA VAL A 127 19.74 -10.51 -9.49
C VAL A 127 19.86 -9.58 -10.71
N ASP A 128 20.12 -10.13 -11.87
CA ASP A 128 20.32 -9.42 -13.14
C ASP A 128 19.02 -9.06 -13.89
N ARG A 129 17.86 -9.36 -13.31
CA ARG A 129 16.54 -9.07 -13.91
C ARG A 129 15.63 -8.36 -12.93
N LEU A 130 14.89 -7.39 -13.40
CA LEU A 130 13.85 -6.74 -12.61
C LEU A 130 12.66 -7.68 -12.41
N ASP A 131 12.15 -7.78 -11.18
CA ASP A 131 10.91 -8.50 -10.88
C ASP A 131 9.66 -7.66 -11.22
N VAL A 132 9.83 -6.35 -11.16
CA VAL A 132 8.81 -5.34 -11.49
C VAL A 132 9.36 -4.49 -12.64
N PRO A 133 8.57 -4.23 -13.70
CA PRO A 133 8.97 -3.36 -14.80
C PRO A 133 9.45 -1.99 -14.31
N ASP A 134 10.43 -1.40 -14.99
CA ASP A 134 10.93 -0.06 -14.66
C ASP A 134 9.87 1.00 -15.01
N ILE A 135 9.09 1.40 -14.00
CA ILE A 135 8.00 2.36 -14.16
C ILE A 135 8.47 3.79 -14.45
N PHE A 136 9.75 4.10 -14.22
CA PHE A 136 10.32 5.41 -14.51
C PHE A 136 10.83 5.53 -15.94
N ALA A 137 11.20 4.41 -16.56
CA ALA A 137 11.64 4.36 -17.95
C ALA A 137 10.50 4.22 -18.96
N LEU A 138 9.30 3.87 -18.50
CA LEU A 138 8.14 3.68 -19.39
C LEU A 138 7.43 5.00 -19.70
N PRO A 139 6.99 5.19 -20.96
CA PRO A 139 6.05 6.28 -21.27
C PRO A 139 4.71 6.03 -20.55
N GLN A 140 3.99 7.12 -20.23
CA GLN A 140 2.76 7.10 -19.43
C GLN A 140 1.73 6.08 -19.97
N SER A 141 1.49 6.05 -21.28
CA SER A 141 0.53 5.14 -21.92
C SER A 141 0.92 3.66 -21.81
N ALA A 142 2.21 3.33 -21.73
CA ALA A 142 2.68 1.98 -21.49
C ALA A 142 2.53 1.58 -20.02
N LEU A 143 2.80 2.52 -19.11
CA LEU A 143 2.59 2.33 -17.68
C LEU A 143 1.11 2.08 -17.35
N GLU A 144 0.19 2.85 -17.91
CA GLU A 144 -1.25 2.69 -17.71
C GLU A 144 -1.76 1.31 -18.16
N LYS A 145 -1.23 0.77 -19.26
CA LYS A 145 -1.54 -0.59 -19.71
C LYS A 145 -1.04 -1.69 -18.78
N LEU A 146 0.01 -1.43 -18.02
CA LEU A 146 0.48 -2.34 -16.97
C LEU A 146 -0.33 -2.23 -15.69
N LEU A 147 -0.80 -1.01 -15.38
CA LEU A 147 -1.50 -0.73 -14.14
C LEU A 147 -2.97 -1.09 -14.16
N PHE A 148 -3.66 -0.95 -15.30
CA PHE A 148 -5.11 -1.04 -15.37
C PHE A 148 -5.61 -2.12 -16.33
N HIS A 149 -6.72 -2.73 -15.95
CA HIS A 149 -7.47 -3.64 -16.82
C HIS A 149 -8.13 -2.88 -17.96
N ASP A 150 -8.69 -1.71 -17.66
CA ASP A 150 -9.30 -0.78 -18.60
C ASP A 150 -8.59 0.59 -18.52
N PRO A 151 -7.44 0.76 -19.22
CA PRO A 151 -6.67 2.00 -19.15
C PRO A 151 -7.46 3.22 -19.64
N GLU A 152 -8.33 3.08 -20.64
CA GLU A 152 -9.09 4.20 -21.22
C GLU A 152 -10.04 4.82 -20.19
N ARG A 153 -10.59 3.99 -19.29
CA ARG A 153 -11.46 4.42 -18.19
C ARG A 153 -10.72 5.05 -17.04
N MET A 154 -9.45 4.67 -16.84
CA MET A 154 -8.67 5.01 -15.67
C MET A 154 -7.64 6.11 -15.91
N THR A 155 -7.38 6.46 -17.18
CA THR A 155 -6.44 7.52 -17.54
C THR A 155 -6.91 8.87 -16.98
N LEU A 156 -6.07 9.48 -16.16
CA LEU A 156 -6.28 10.83 -15.67
C LEU A 156 -5.93 11.84 -16.78
N ASP A 157 -6.86 12.73 -17.07
CA ASP A 157 -6.60 13.90 -17.93
C ASP A 157 -5.93 15.00 -17.09
N PRO A 158 -4.63 15.26 -17.25
CA PRO A 158 -3.92 16.26 -16.44
C PRO A 158 -4.51 17.67 -16.57
N THR A 159 -5.20 17.97 -17.69
CA THR A 159 -5.80 19.31 -17.91
C THR A 159 -7.02 19.56 -17.04
N ARG A 160 -7.57 18.53 -16.40
CA ARG A 160 -8.69 18.62 -15.48
C ARG A 160 -8.28 18.69 -14.01
N LEU A 161 -6.99 18.56 -13.73
CA LEU A 161 -6.46 18.61 -12.38
C LEU A 161 -6.19 20.08 -12.00
N THR A 162 -6.38 20.39 -10.72
CA THR A 162 -5.93 21.66 -10.15
C THR A 162 -4.39 21.67 -10.02
N ASP A 163 -3.80 22.87 -9.92
CA ASP A 163 -2.36 23.01 -9.69
C ASP A 163 -1.89 22.27 -8.42
N GLU A 164 -2.73 22.26 -7.36
CA GLU A 164 -2.45 21.52 -6.12
C GLU A 164 -2.43 20.00 -6.37
N GLN A 165 -3.38 19.47 -7.13
CA GLN A 165 -3.43 18.04 -7.47
C GLN A 165 -2.24 17.63 -8.33
N LEU A 166 -1.86 18.46 -9.31
CA LEU A 166 -0.66 18.23 -10.12
C LEU A 166 0.61 18.25 -9.27
N ALA A 167 0.75 19.22 -8.38
CA ALA A 167 1.90 19.32 -7.48
C ALA A 167 2.02 18.09 -6.57
N ILE A 168 0.89 17.60 -6.03
CA ILE A 168 0.87 16.37 -5.22
C ILE A 168 1.27 15.15 -6.07
N MET A 169 0.77 15.04 -7.30
CA MET A 169 1.10 13.93 -8.18
C MET A 169 2.60 13.89 -8.52
N VAL A 170 3.19 15.04 -8.86
CA VAL A 170 4.63 15.17 -9.13
C VAL A 170 5.43 14.80 -7.89
N ARG A 171 5.08 15.36 -6.74
CA ARG A 171 5.73 15.08 -5.46
C ARG A 171 5.68 13.60 -5.08
N ASN A 172 4.53 12.96 -5.23
CA ASN A 172 4.39 11.52 -4.95
C ASN A 172 5.34 10.70 -5.83
N ARG A 173 5.49 11.07 -7.11
CA ARG A 173 6.39 10.40 -8.04
C ARG A 173 7.87 10.62 -7.70
N GLU A 174 8.25 11.84 -7.33
CA GLU A 174 9.59 12.19 -6.87
C GLU A 174 9.95 11.41 -5.60
N THR A 175 9.05 11.40 -4.61
CA THR A 175 9.26 10.66 -3.36
C THR A 175 9.38 9.15 -3.63
N LEU A 176 8.56 8.59 -4.51
CA LEU A 176 8.69 7.19 -4.90
C LEU A 176 10.06 6.91 -5.52
N ALA A 177 10.54 7.78 -6.42
CA ALA A 177 11.85 7.63 -7.02
C ALA A 177 12.96 7.70 -5.96
N LEU A 178 12.88 8.68 -5.07
CA LEU A 178 13.87 8.85 -4.00
C LEU A 178 13.99 7.63 -3.10
N LEU A 179 12.86 7.04 -2.69
CA LEU A 179 12.83 5.99 -1.66
C LEU A 179 12.87 4.56 -2.21
N ALA A 180 12.56 4.34 -3.49
CA ALA A 180 12.40 3.00 -4.07
C ALA A 180 13.22 2.75 -5.35
N TRP A 181 14.15 3.63 -5.70
CA TRP A 181 15.00 3.49 -6.87
C TRP A 181 16.19 2.55 -6.65
N GLU A 182 16.87 2.63 -5.52
CA GLU A 182 18.07 1.85 -5.25
C GLU A 182 18.08 1.27 -3.82
N PRO A 183 17.91 -0.03 -3.67
CA PRO A 183 17.60 -1.05 -4.71
C PRO A 183 16.19 -0.90 -5.29
N TYR A 184 16.04 -1.10 -6.59
CA TYR A 184 14.79 -0.86 -7.29
C TYR A 184 13.63 -1.73 -6.79
N MET A 185 12.62 -1.07 -6.21
CA MET A 185 11.35 -1.65 -5.72
C MET A 185 11.50 -2.81 -4.74
N HIS A 186 12.63 -2.94 -4.01
CA HIS A 186 12.76 -3.98 -2.99
C HIS A 186 13.80 -3.65 -1.91
N ASN A 187 13.62 -4.27 -0.74
CA ASN A 187 14.65 -4.33 0.29
C ASN A 187 15.31 -5.72 0.27
N PRO A 188 16.61 -5.84 -0.06
CA PRO A 188 17.29 -7.13 -0.16
C PRO A 188 17.36 -7.89 1.18
N LYS A 189 17.14 -7.19 2.30
CA LYS A 189 17.14 -7.79 3.65
C LYS A 189 15.75 -8.32 4.04
N LEU A 190 14.66 -7.82 3.43
CA LEU A 190 13.30 -8.13 3.81
C LEU A 190 12.97 -9.62 3.68
N PRO A 191 13.36 -10.36 2.63
CA PRO A 191 13.09 -11.80 2.53
C PRO A 191 13.58 -12.60 3.72
N HIS A 192 14.70 -12.22 4.32
CA HIS A 192 15.30 -12.89 5.49
C HIS A 192 14.54 -12.63 6.80
N ARG A 193 13.60 -11.68 6.80
CA ARG A 193 12.82 -11.25 7.96
C ARG A 193 11.36 -11.69 7.92
N LEU A 194 10.87 -12.16 6.75
CA LEU A 194 9.45 -12.46 6.52
C LEU A 194 8.90 -13.60 7.38
N HIS A 195 9.75 -14.49 7.88
CA HIS A 195 9.36 -15.52 8.87
C HIS A 195 8.78 -14.91 10.16
N ARG A 196 9.03 -13.62 10.44
CA ARG A 196 8.48 -12.89 11.59
C ARG A 196 7.04 -12.41 11.38
N VAL A 197 6.56 -12.37 10.15
CA VAL A 197 5.17 -11.98 9.83
C VAL A 197 4.25 -13.16 10.16
N THR A 198 3.84 -13.24 11.42
CA THR A 198 3.00 -14.35 11.93
C THR A 198 1.51 -14.12 11.74
N ALA A 199 1.10 -12.89 11.46
CA ALA A 199 -0.30 -12.54 11.19
C ALA A 199 -0.84 -13.32 9.99
N PRO A 200 -2.09 -13.80 10.02
CA PRO A 200 -2.77 -14.27 8.83
C PRO A 200 -2.68 -13.21 7.72
N THR A 201 -2.20 -13.60 6.54
CA THR A 201 -1.92 -12.67 5.45
C THR A 201 -2.70 -13.05 4.19
N LEU A 202 -3.40 -12.08 3.62
CA LEU A 202 -4.08 -12.20 2.34
C LEU A 202 -3.33 -11.36 1.29
N PHE A 203 -2.80 -12.02 0.26
CA PHE A 203 -2.32 -11.35 -0.93
C PHE A 203 -3.45 -11.22 -1.94
N LEU A 204 -3.73 -10.00 -2.38
CA LEU A 204 -4.70 -9.69 -3.43
C LEU A 204 -3.99 -9.21 -4.69
N ARG A 205 -4.47 -9.67 -5.84
CA ARG A 205 -4.00 -9.25 -7.14
C ARG A 205 -5.19 -9.01 -8.06
N GLY A 206 -5.15 -8.01 -8.91
CA GLY A 206 -6.05 -7.94 -10.06
C GLY A 206 -5.63 -8.95 -11.13
N GLU A 207 -6.59 -9.54 -11.82
CA GLU A 207 -6.35 -10.55 -12.86
C GLU A 207 -5.39 -10.04 -13.94
N SER A 208 -5.52 -8.76 -14.32
CA SER A 208 -4.76 -8.09 -15.38
C SER A 208 -3.57 -7.25 -14.85
N ASP A 209 -3.16 -7.45 -13.60
CA ASP A 209 -1.99 -6.72 -13.06
C ASP A 209 -0.72 -7.05 -13.86
N GLY A 210 -0.28 -6.09 -14.68
CA GLY A 210 0.94 -6.21 -15.49
C GLY A 210 2.20 -5.75 -14.77
N LEU A 211 2.06 -5.07 -13.62
CA LEU A 211 3.17 -4.60 -12.83
C LEU A 211 3.67 -5.69 -11.86
N VAL A 212 2.74 -6.31 -11.12
CA VAL A 212 3.02 -7.40 -10.20
C VAL A 212 2.47 -8.70 -10.76
N SER A 213 3.35 -9.52 -11.35
CA SER A 213 2.94 -10.79 -11.96
C SER A 213 2.41 -11.79 -10.92
N ALA A 214 1.54 -12.71 -11.38
CA ALA A 214 1.04 -13.79 -10.53
C ALA A 214 2.19 -14.68 -9.98
N GLN A 215 3.24 -14.87 -10.79
CA GLN A 215 4.42 -15.63 -10.38
C GLN A 215 5.19 -14.92 -9.25
N TYR A 216 5.41 -13.62 -9.38
CA TYR A 216 6.06 -12.81 -8.35
C TYR A 216 5.25 -12.83 -7.05
N LEU A 217 3.93 -12.57 -7.13
CA LEU A 217 3.05 -12.58 -5.97
C LEU A 217 3.06 -13.94 -5.24
N ALA A 218 2.97 -15.04 -6.01
CA ALA A 218 3.03 -16.39 -5.43
C ALA A 218 4.40 -16.70 -4.80
N ALA A 219 5.49 -16.22 -5.38
CA ALA A 219 6.83 -16.35 -4.81
C ALA A 219 6.95 -15.55 -3.50
N TYR A 220 6.44 -14.32 -3.48
CA TYR A 220 6.42 -13.50 -2.28
C TYR A 220 5.59 -14.14 -1.17
N ALA A 221 4.38 -14.61 -1.47
CA ALA A 221 3.49 -15.24 -0.49
C ALA A 221 4.12 -16.47 0.19
N ARG A 222 4.92 -17.26 -0.56
CA ARG A 222 5.64 -18.42 -0.01
C ARG A 222 6.70 -18.08 1.03
N LEU A 223 7.14 -16.82 1.10
CA LEU A 223 8.11 -16.37 2.12
C LEU A 223 7.46 -16.09 3.48
N LEU A 224 6.12 -16.02 3.55
CA LEU A 224 5.38 -15.77 4.77
C LEU A 224 4.76 -17.11 5.30
N PRO A 225 4.75 -17.33 6.63
CA PRO A 225 4.28 -18.60 7.19
C PRO A 225 2.76 -18.84 7.05
N ASN A 226 1.96 -17.76 7.05
CA ASN A 226 0.49 -17.82 7.10
C ASN A 226 -0.16 -17.01 5.98
N ALA A 227 0.28 -17.22 4.73
CA ALA A 227 -0.20 -16.45 3.60
C ALA A 227 -1.08 -17.26 2.64
N ARG A 228 -2.08 -16.61 2.06
CA ARG A 228 -2.87 -17.10 0.93
C ARG A 228 -3.02 -16.02 -0.13
N THR A 229 -3.33 -16.41 -1.35
CA THR A 229 -3.51 -15.51 -2.49
C THR A 229 -4.94 -15.57 -3.00
N GLU A 230 -5.50 -14.42 -3.36
CA GLU A 230 -6.77 -14.31 -4.08
C GLU A 230 -6.63 -13.34 -5.26
N THR A 231 -7.43 -13.53 -6.30
CA THR A 231 -7.42 -12.70 -7.52
C THR A 231 -8.78 -12.04 -7.68
N ILE A 232 -8.79 -10.75 -8.02
CA ILE A 232 -9.98 -9.99 -8.36
C ILE A 232 -10.05 -9.90 -9.88
N ALA A 233 -11.14 -10.43 -10.47
CA ALA A 233 -11.37 -10.40 -11.90
C ALA A 233 -11.59 -8.97 -12.42
N ALA A 234 -11.30 -8.75 -13.70
CA ALA A 234 -11.46 -7.48 -14.40
C ALA A 234 -10.82 -6.28 -13.66
N ALA A 235 -9.65 -6.49 -13.08
CA ALA A 235 -8.87 -5.47 -12.40
C ALA A 235 -7.38 -5.62 -12.73
N GLY A 236 -6.66 -4.52 -12.78
CA GLY A 236 -5.22 -4.44 -12.89
C GLY A 236 -4.52 -4.32 -11.53
N HIS A 237 -3.48 -3.50 -11.45
CA HIS A 237 -2.66 -3.28 -10.26
C HIS A 237 -3.41 -2.59 -9.11
N ALA A 238 -4.49 -1.87 -9.41
CA ALA A 238 -5.30 -1.14 -8.45
C ALA A 238 -6.73 -1.71 -8.32
N PRO A 239 -6.92 -2.99 -7.89
CA PRO A 239 -8.23 -3.62 -7.80
C PRO A 239 -9.18 -2.90 -6.83
N HIS A 240 -8.67 -2.19 -5.85
CA HIS A 240 -9.44 -1.34 -4.94
C HIS A 240 -10.08 -0.14 -5.63
N ILE A 241 -9.52 0.31 -6.76
CA ILE A 241 -10.03 1.41 -7.57
C ILE A 241 -10.92 0.90 -8.69
N GLU A 242 -10.48 -0.13 -9.43
CA GLU A 242 -11.20 -0.65 -10.60
C GLU A 242 -12.42 -1.52 -10.24
N GLN A 243 -12.33 -2.28 -9.14
CA GLN A 243 -13.39 -3.18 -8.67
C GLN A 243 -13.65 -2.98 -7.16
N PRO A 244 -14.05 -1.77 -6.73
CA PRO A 244 -14.12 -1.40 -5.31
C PRO A 244 -15.05 -2.29 -4.48
N ASP A 245 -16.18 -2.72 -5.05
CA ASP A 245 -17.12 -3.60 -4.35
C ASP A 245 -16.58 -5.01 -4.15
N ALA A 246 -15.93 -5.57 -5.17
CA ALA A 246 -15.30 -6.89 -5.08
C ALA A 246 -14.13 -6.85 -4.10
N PHE A 247 -13.32 -5.80 -4.17
CA PHE A 247 -12.23 -5.56 -3.23
C PHE A 247 -12.74 -5.47 -1.79
N ALA A 248 -13.70 -4.59 -1.52
CA ALA A 248 -14.24 -4.39 -0.17
C ALA A 248 -14.86 -5.68 0.40
N ARG A 249 -15.65 -6.42 -0.39
CA ARG A 249 -16.22 -7.72 0.05
C ARG A 249 -15.14 -8.73 0.40
N THR A 250 -14.10 -8.86 -0.43
CA THR A 250 -13.01 -9.82 -0.21
C THR A 250 -12.22 -9.47 1.05
N VAL A 251 -11.87 -8.19 1.20
CA VAL A 251 -11.13 -7.70 2.36
C VAL A 251 -11.93 -7.85 3.64
N LEU A 252 -13.18 -7.38 3.69
CA LEU A 252 -14.02 -7.48 4.86
C LEU A 252 -14.27 -8.94 5.27
N LYS A 253 -14.53 -9.83 4.31
CA LYS A 253 -14.65 -11.28 4.59
C LYS A 253 -13.39 -11.83 5.26
N PHE A 254 -12.20 -11.38 4.85
CA PHE A 254 -10.95 -11.82 5.47
C PHE A 254 -10.74 -11.20 6.85
N LEU A 255 -11.01 -9.91 7.02
CA LEU A 255 -10.82 -9.20 8.29
C LEU A 255 -11.81 -9.66 9.37
N ASP A 256 -13.03 -10.04 8.99
CA ASP A 256 -14.08 -10.51 9.90
C ASP A 256 -13.99 -12.02 10.19
N ALA A 257 -13.18 -12.80 9.47
CA ALA A 257 -13.04 -14.23 9.67
C ALA A 257 -12.44 -14.52 11.06
N GLY A 258 -13.25 -15.09 11.98
CA GLY A 258 -12.87 -15.43 13.36
C GLY A 258 -13.09 -14.31 14.38
N ALA A 259 -13.86 -13.29 14.07
CA ALA A 259 -14.50 -12.41 15.04
C ALA A 259 -15.81 -13.10 15.55
N VAL A 260 -15.65 -14.13 16.37
CA VAL A 260 -16.76 -14.77 17.12
C VAL A 260 -16.39 -14.75 18.59
#